data_1b3df6b87286af45341740047729347a
#
_entry.id   1b3df6b87286af45341740047729347a
#
_cell.length_a   1.000
_cell.length_b   1.000
_cell.length_c   1.000
_cell.angle_alpha   90.00
_cell.angle_beta   90.00
_cell.angle_gamma   90.00
#
_symmetry.space_group_name_H-M   'P 1'
#
loop_
_entity.id
_entity.type
_entity.pdbx_description
1 polymer ?
#
loop_
_entity_poly.entity_id
_entity_poly.type
_entity_poly.pdbx_seq_one_letter_code
_entity_poly.pdbx_strand_id
1 'polypeptide(L)'
;MLILLALIILVIVFFVKGIQIVQQREEMIIERLGKFDRVLDSGFHYIIPFFEAPRTISWKETTKGPDGRSYSYYTQKNRIDMRESVYDFPRQNVITKDNVSIGINALIYFQIMDAKSAVYEIQNLPEAIEKLTQTTLRNIIGELDLDETLVSRDTINTKLRTILDEASNK
;
A
#
# COMPACT_ATOMS: atom_id res chain seq x y z
N MET A 1 17.59 40.92 26.30
CA MET A 1 18.37 40.41 25.14
C MET A 1 18.22 38.89 24.97
N LEU A 2 18.48 38.04 25.98
CA LEU A 2 18.33 36.58 25.91
C LEU A 2 16.91 36.11 25.58
N ILE A 3 15.87 36.71 26.17
CA ILE A 3 14.46 36.35 25.92
C ILE A 3 14.07 36.67 24.47
N LEU A 4 14.51 37.81 23.95
CA LEU A 4 14.24 38.14 22.53
C LEU A 4 14.93 37.21 21.56
N LEU A 5 16.17 36.83 21.87
CA LEU A 5 16.92 35.83 21.08
C LEU A 5 16.23 34.45 21.09
N ALA A 6 15.77 34.01 22.27
CA ALA A 6 15.03 32.76 22.42
C ALA A 6 13.71 32.77 21.62
N LEU A 7 12.99 33.89 21.61
CA LEU A 7 11.76 34.03 20.85
C LEU A 7 11.98 34.01 19.35
N ILE A 8 13.06 34.66 18.87
CA ILE A 8 13.46 34.61 17.45
C ILE A 8 13.82 33.17 17.03
N ILE A 9 14.59 32.45 17.83
CA ILE A 9 14.95 31.07 17.57
C ILE A 9 13.69 30.20 17.53
N LEU A 10 12.77 30.36 18.44
CA LEU A 10 11.50 29.62 18.48
C LEU A 10 10.68 29.86 17.21
N VAL A 11 10.58 31.10 16.75
CA VAL A 11 9.89 31.46 15.51
C VAL A 11 10.56 30.81 14.30
N ILE A 12 11.90 30.85 14.20
CA ILE A 12 12.63 30.23 13.12
C ILE A 12 12.40 28.71 13.11
N VAL A 13 12.48 28.05 14.26
CA VAL A 13 12.24 26.59 14.38
C VAL A 13 10.81 26.24 13.96
N PHE A 14 9.84 27.07 14.32
CA PHE A 14 8.45 26.90 13.94
C PHE A 14 8.28 26.97 12.41
N PHE A 15 8.89 27.95 11.76
CA PHE A 15 8.85 28.09 10.31
C PHE A 15 9.54 26.92 9.58
N VAL A 16 10.74 26.55 10.04
CA VAL A 16 11.51 25.45 9.39
C VAL A 16 10.81 24.10 9.52
N LYS A 17 10.22 23.79 10.68
CA LYS A 17 9.47 22.53 10.89
C LYS A 17 8.16 22.46 10.12
N GLY A 18 7.59 23.60 9.73
CA GLY A 18 6.36 23.66 8.95
C GLY A 18 6.54 23.34 7.47
N ILE A 19 7.77 23.40 6.95
CA ILE A 19 8.05 23.16 5.53
C ILE A 19 7.96 21.65 5.23
N GLN A 20 7.12 21.28 4.26
CA GLN A 20 7.02 19.94 3.72
C GLN A 20 7.21 19.99 2.21
N ILE A 21 8.12 19.16 1.71
CA ILE A 21 8.36 18.99 0.27
C ILE A 21 7.90 17.59 -0.10
N VAL A 22 6.88 17.50 -0.94
CA VAL A 22 6.33 16.24 -1.45
C VAL A 22 6.88 16.02 -2.85
N GLN A 23 7.43 14.85 -3.11
CA GLN A 23 8.01 14.51 -4.41
C GLN A 23 6.92 14.27 -5.46
N GLN A 24 7.29 14.33 -6.73
CA GLN A 24 6.36 14.05 -7.82
C GLN A 24 5.87 12.60 -7.76
N ARG A 25 4.56 12.39 -7.95
CA ARG A 25 3.89 11.09 -7.80
C ARG A 25 3.87 10.54 -6.37
N GLU A 26 4.11 11.39 -5.39
CA GLU A 26 3.83 11.10 -3.98
C GLU A 26 2.71 12.00 -3.48
N GLU A 27 1.97 11.51 -2.51
CA GLU A 27 0.97 12.27 -1.75
C GLU A 27 1.21 12.10 -0.26
N MET A 28 0.85 13.11 0.51
CA MET A 28 0.98 13.11 1.96
C MET A 28 -0.34 13.53 2.60
N ILE A 29 -0.84 12.71 3.52
CA ILE A 29 -2.05 13.02 4.26
C ILE A 29 -1.71 13.83 5.50
N ILE A 30 -2.39 14.95 5.69
CA ILE A 30 -2.25 15.79 6.86
C ILE A 30 -3.48 15.62 7.76
N GLU A 31 -3.18 15.34 9.02
CA GLU A 31 -4.16 15.35 10.11
C GLU A 31 -3.97 16.59 10.95
N ARG A 32 -5.10 17.22 11.31
CA ARG A 32 -5.14 18.31 12.28
C ARG A 32 -5.80 17.81 13.55
N LEU A 33 -5.03 17.75 14.64
CA LEU A 33 -5.48 17.23 15.94
C LEU A 33 -6.12 15.84 15.84
N GLY A 34 -5.54 14.96 15.00
CA GLY A 34 -6.02 13.59 14.81
C GLY A 34 -7.20 13.41 13.85
N LYS A 35 -7.67 14.48 13.21
CA LYS A 35 -8.72 14.45 12.19
C LYS A 35 -8.11 14.72 10.82
N PHE A 36 -8.56 13.99 9.79
CA PHE A 36 -8.21 14.28 8.40
C PHE A 36 -8.50 15.76 8.09
N ASP A 37 -7.50 16.44 7.54
CA ASP A 37 -7.61 17.82 7.09
C ASP A 37 -7.55 17.92 5.57
N ARG A 38 -6.43 17.51 4.98
CA ARG A 38 -6.19 17.57 3.53
C ARG A 38 -5.14 16.58 3.06
N VAL A 39 -5.09 16.37 1.75
CA VAL A 39 -4.00 15.68 1.06
C VAL A 39 -3.08 16.74 0.46
N LEU A 40 -1.77 16.56 0.59
CA LEU A 40 -0.75 17.37 -0.07
C LEU A 40 -0.27 16.63 -1.32
N ASP A 41 -0.45 17.26 -2.45
CA ASP A 41 0.08 16.84 -3.74
C ASP A 41 1.60 17.12 -3.84
N SER A 42 2.21 16.75 -4.97
CA SER A 42 3.61 17.07 -5.23
C SER A 42 3.88 18.58 -5.22
N GLY A 43 4.92 18.99 -4.50
CA GLY A 43 5.32 20.39 -4.44
C GLY A 43 5.74 20.85 -3.05
N PHE A 44 5.79 22.16 -2.90
CA PHE A 44 6.11 22.84 -1.65
C PHE A 44 4.83 23.15 -0.87
N HIS A 45 4.78 22.70 0.38
CA HIS A 45 3.65 22.92 1.27
C HIS A 45 4.13 23.41 2.63
N TYR A 46 3.25 24.12 3.31
CA TYR A 46 3.45 24.54 4.69
C TYR A 46 2.37 23.94 5.59
N ILE A 47 2.80 23.26 6.65
CA ILE A 47 1.94 22.75 7.71
C ILE A 47 2.16 23.55 9.00
N ILE A 48 1.15 23.64 9.85
CA ILE A 48 1.24 24.32 11.14
C ILE A 48 1.76 23.33 12.18
N PRO A 49 3.05 23.42 12.59
CA PRO A 49 3.60 22.50 13.59
C PRO A 49 2.74 22.52 14.87
N PHE A 50 2.71 21.39 15.59
CA PHE A 50 1.89 21.09 16.78
C PHE A 50 0.39 20.85 16.52
N PHE A 51 -0.23 21.49 15.54
CA PHE A 51 -1.64 21.29 15.21
C PHE A 51 -1.82 20.33 14.04
N GLU A 52 -0.91 20.35 13.11
CA GLU A 52 -0.93 19.53 11.91
C GLU A 52 0.26 18.56 11.92
N ALA A 53 -0.01 17.33 11.57
CA ALA A 53 1.01 16.29 11.45
C ALA A 53 0.75 15.39 10.24
N PRO A 54 1.80 14.94 9.54
CA PRO A 54 1.66 13.91 8.52
C PRO A 54 1.18 12.59 9.14
N ARG A 55 0.16 11.97 8.53
CA ARG A 55 -0.31 10.64 8.92
C ARG A 55 0.77 9.62 8.65
N THR A 56 1.16 8.87 9.67
CA THR A 56 2.07 7.74 9.54
C THR A 56 1.28 6.48 9.28
N ILE A 57 1.63 5.75 8.22
CA ILE A 57 1.03 4.49 7.82
C ILE A 57 2.03 3.36 7.98
N SER A 58 1.55 2.18 8.39
CA SER A 58 2.33 0.95 8.38
C SER A 58 2.17 0.27 7.03
N TRP A 59 3.27 0.09 6.32
CA TRP A 59 3.28 -0.47 4.97
C TRP A 59 4.08 -1.76 4.95
N LYS A 60 3.46 -2.86 4.50
CA LYS A 60 4.15 -4.14 4.34
C LYS A 60 4.99 -4.09 3.07
N GLU A 61 6.29 -4.30 3.22
CA GLU A 61 7.23 -4.46 2.11
C GLU A 61 7.79 -5.88 2.09
N THR A 62 8.01 -6.40 0.88
CA THR A 62 8.65 -7.71 0.70
C THR A 62 9.93 -7.53 -0.10
N THR A 63 11.04 -7.99 0.46
CA THR A 63 12.35 -7.95 -0.18
C THR A 63 12.90 -9.36 -0.31
N LYS A 64 13.57 -9.67 -1.42
CA LYS A 64 14.28 -10.92 -1.60
C LYS A 64 15.67 -10.81 -0.94
N GLY A 65 15.93 -11.69 0.01
CA GLY A 65 17.24 -11.78 0.65
C GLY A 65 18.30 -12.42 -0.26
N PRO A 66 19.58 -12.36 0.14
CA PRO A 66 20.68 -12.98 -0.61
C PRO A 66 20.54 -14.49 -0.79
N ASP A 67 19.75 -15.14 0.05
CA ASP A 67 19.42 -16.57 0.03
C ASP A 67 18.25 -16.91 -0.90
N GLY A 68 17.73 -15.93 -1.65
CA GLY A 68 16.58 -16.07 -2.54
C GLY A 68 15.23 -16.17 -1.83
N ARG A 69 15.20 -16.08 -0.50
CA ARG A 69 13.96 -16.10 0.28
C ARG A 69 13.34 -14.73 0.34
N SER A 70 12.00 -14.68 0.33
CA SER A 70 11.26 -13.42 0.51
C SER A 70 11.07 -13.13 1.99
N TYR A 71 11.49 -11.95 2.42
CA TYR A 71 11.32 -11.43 3.77
C TYR A 71 10.33 -10.27 3.74
N SER A 72 9.29 -10.36 4.56
CA SER A 72 8.31 -9.27 4.72
C SER A 72 8.59 -8.52 6.00
N TYR A 73 8.60 -7.20 5.92
CA TYR A 73 8.76 -6.31 7.06
C TYR A 73 7.79 -5.12 6.95
N TYR A 74 7.52 -4.49 8.08
CA TYR A 74 6.66 -3.32 8.13
C TYR A 74 7.49 -2.06 8.25
N THR A 75 7.30 -1.16 7.29
CA THR A 75 7.93 0.16 7.28
C THR A 75 6.91 1.23 7.64
N GLN A 76 7.31 2.18 8.47
CA GLN A 76 6.51 3.36 8.76
C GLN A 76 6.78 4.42 7.71
N LYS A 77 5.74 4.82 6.98
CA LYS A 77 5.80 5.84 5.93
C LYS A 77 4.78 6.94 6.19
N ASN A 78 5.10 8.16 5.83
CA ASN A 78 4.19 9.30 5.84
C ASN A 78 3.89 9.82 4.43
N ARG A 79 4.39 9.12 3.42
CA ARG A 79 4.17 9.41 2.00
C ARG A 79 3.62 8.19 1.31
N ILE A 80 2.71 8.43 0.38
CA ILE A 80 2.03 7.41 -0.41
C ILE A 80 2.52 7.55 -1.83
N ASP A 81 3.09 6.50 -2.39
CA ASP A 81 3.54 6.46 -3.78
C ASP A 81 2.34 6.18 -4.69
N MET A 82 2.05 7.10 -5.60
CA MET A 82 0.95 7.04 -6.56
C MET A 82 1.35 6.39 -7.89
N ARG A 83 2.56 5.85 -7.98
CA ARG A 83 3.03 5.10 -9.15
C ARG A 83 2.47 3.68 -9.13
N GLU A 84 2.47 3.06 -10.31
CA GLU A 84 2.18 1.64 -10.42
C GLU A 84 3.20 0.83 -9.61
N SER A 85 2.71 -0.05 -8.77
CA SER A 85 3.50 -0.92 -7.91
C SER A 85 3.28 -2.37 -8.30
N VAL A 86 4.35 -3.16 -8.19
CA VAL A 86 4.33 -4.60 -8.47
C VAL A 86 4.43 -5.35 -7.16
N TYR A 87 3.53 -6.28 -6.95
CA TYR A 87 3.54 -7.15 -5.79
C TYR A 87 3.73 -8.61 -6.22
N ASP A 88 4.85 -9.20 -5.81
CA ASP A 88 5.19 -10.62 -6.07
C ASP A 88 4.80 -11.43 -4.83
N PHE A 89 3.72 -12.23 -4.95
CA PHE A 89 3.24 -13.05 -3.84
C PHE A 89 4.07 -14.33 -3.72
N PRO A 90 4.36 -14.75 -2.48
CA PRO A 90 5.06 -16.00 -2.26
C PRO A 90 4.23 -17.18 -2.78
N ARG A 91 4.94 -18.19 -3.29
CA ARG A 91 4.32 -19.44 -3.73
C ARG A 91 3.48 -20.05 -2.62
N GLN A 92 2.26 -20.42 -2.95
CA GLN A 92 1.36 -21.13 -2.05
C GLN A 92 0.84 -22.42 -2.69
N ASN A 93 0.56 -23.40 -1.85
CA ASN A 93 -0.03 -24.66 -2.29
C ASN A 93 -1.55 -24.53 -2.24
N VAL A 94 -2.19 -24.96 -3.31
CA VAL A 94 -3.65 -25.05 -3.46
C VAL A 94 -4.01 -26.43 -3.94
N ILE A 95 -5.25 -26.85 -3.68
CA ILE A 95 -5.76 -28.15 -4.08
C ILE A 95 -6.80 -27.92 -5.17
N THR A 96 -6.64 -28.59 -6.29
CA THR A 96 -7.58 -28.59 -7.42
C THR A 96 -8.80 -29.43 -7.12
N LYS A 97 -9.83 -29.34 -7.95
CA LYS A 97 -11.10 -30.06 -7.80
C LYS A 97 -10.89 -31.59 -7.84
N ASP A 98 -9.95 -32.07 -8.63
CA ASP A 98 -9.55 -33.48 -8.73
C ASP A 98 -8.55 -33.92 -7.65
N ASN A 99 -8.42 -33.13 -6.57
CA ASN A 99 -7.62 -33.40 -5.37
C ASN A 99 -6.09 -33.45 -5.61
N VAL A 100 -5.60 -32.71 -6.59
CA VAL A 100 -4.15 -32.57 -6.84
C VAL A 100 -3.62 -31.32 -6.15
N SER A 101 -2.51 -31.42 -5.43
CA SER A 101 -1.85 -30.26 -4.81
C SER A 101 -0.88 -29.62 -5.80
N ILE A 102 -1.12 -28.35 -6.11
CA ILE A 102 -0.25 -27.55 -6.99
C ILE A 102 0.28 -26.32 -6.28
N GLY A 103 1.48 -25.90 -6.65
CA GLY A 103 2.07 -24.66 -6.13
C GLY A 103 1.93 -23.54 -7.14
N ILE A 104 1.25 -22.48 -6.74
CA ILE A 104 1.04 -21.29 -7.55
C ILE A 104 1.67 -20.07 -6.90
N ASN A 105 2.12 -19.15 -7.74
CA ASN A 105 2.46 -17.78 -7.35
C ASN A 105 1.72 -16.80 -8.24
N ALA A 106 1.52 -15.59 -7.75
CA ALA A 106 0.87 -14.53 -8.49
C ALA A 106 1.71 -13.26 -8.42
N LEU A 107 1.60 -12.46 -9.47
CA LEU A 107 2.19 -11.14 -9.56
C LEU A 107 1.08 -10.18 -9.94
N ILE A 108 0.90 -9.13 -9.14
CA ILE A 108 -0.14 -8.13 -9.36
C ILE A 108 0.50 -6.77 -9.56
N TYR A 109 0.01 -6.06 -10.56
CA TYR A 109 0.25 -4.64 -10.78
C TYR A 109 -0.94 -3.88 -10.25
N PHE A 110 -0.71 -2.90 -9.40
CA PHE A 110 -1.75 -2.02 -8.90
C PHE A 110 -1.24 -0.58 -8.75
N GLN A 111 -2.14 0.37 -8.81
CA GLN A 111 -1.87 1.78 -8.60
C GLN A 111 -2.88 2.34 -7.61
N ILE A 112 -2.41 3.14 -6.66
CA ILE A 112 -3.29 3.88 -5.76
C ILE A 112 -3.86 5.07 -6.53
N MET A 113 -5.18 5.20 -6.55
CA MET A 113 -5.88 6.29 -7.23
C MET A 113 -6.31 7.38 -6.26
N ASP A 114 -6.58 7.03 -5.01
CA ASP A 114 -6.95 7.95 -3.93
C ASP A 114 -6.21 7.57 -2.64
N ALA A 115 -5.30 8.44 -2.23
CA ALA A 115 -4.50 8.26 -1.02
C ALA A 115 -5.35 8.25 0.25
N LYS A 116 -6.42 9.04 0.30
CA LYS A 116 -7.29 9.11 1.48
C LYS A 116 -7.98 7.78 1.73
N SER A 117 -8.64 7.21 0.72
CA SER A 117 -9.32 5.92 0.85
C SER A 117 -8.33 4.79 1.13
N ALA A 118 -7.16 4.79 0.47
CA ALA A 118 -6.12 3.79 0.70
C ALA A 118 -5.59 3.75 2.14
N VAL A 119 -5.70 4.85 2.90
CA VAL A 119 -5.18 4.96 4.28
C VAL A 119 -6.25 4.81 5.34
N TYR A 120 -7.46 5.32 5.09
CA TYR A 120 -8.51 5.35 6.12
C TYR A 120 -9.53 4.22 5.99
N GLU A 121 -9.72 3.66 4.81
CA GLU A 121 -10.68 2.57 4.61
C GLU A 121 -10.03 1.20 4.78
N ILE A 122 -8.73 1.07 4.48
CA ILE A 122 -8.01 -0.20 4.54
C ILE A 122 -6.76 -0.04 5.42
N GLN A 123 -6.66 -0.89 6.43
CA GLN A 123 -5.46 -0.96 7.26
C GLN A 123 -4.37 -1.75 6.55
N ASN A 124 -3.39 -1.25 5.94
CA ASN A 124 -2.35 -1.97 5.21
C ASN A 124 -2.84 -2.57 3.87
N LEU A 125 -3.05 -1.68 2.92
CA LEU A 125 -3.53 -2.02 1.57
C LEU A 125 -2.74 -3.18 0.90
N PRO A 126 -1.38 -3.25 0.93
CA PRO A 126 -0.66 -4.37 0.31
C PRO A 126 -1.02 -5.73 0.92
N GLU A 127 -1.17 -5.80 2.23
CA GLU A 127 -1.55 -7.03 2.90
C GLU A 127 -2.99 -7.45 2.58
N ALA A 128 -3.90 -6.48 2.49
CA ALA A 128 -5.29 -6.74 2.11
C ALA A 128 -5.39 -7.30 0.68
N ILE A 129 -4.67 -6.69 -0.28
CA ILE A 129 -4.59 -7.18 -1.66
C ILE A 129 -3.99 -8.60 -1.69
N GLU A 130 -2.91 -8.85 -0.94
CA GLU A 130 -2.30 -10.18 -0.85
C GLU A 130 -3.31 -11.22 -0.37
N LYS A 131 -3.99 -10.98 0.74
CA LYS A 131 -4.95 -11.92 1.32
C LYS A 131 -6.15 -12.17 0.41
N LEU A 132 -6.68 -11.12 -0.20
CA LEU A 132 -7.78 -11.23 -1.15
C LEU A 132 -7.36 -12.07 -2.35
N THR A 133 -6.20 -11.77 -2.94
CA THR A 133 -5.66 -12.52 -4.08
C THR A 133 -5.45 -13.99 -3.75
N GLN A 134 -4.83 -14.29 -2.61
CA GLN A 134 -4.59 -15.66 -2.17
C GLN A 134 -5.88 -16.44 -2.00
N THR A 135 -6.90 -15.83 -1.39
CA THR A 135 -8.20 -16.48 -1.16
C THR A 135 -8.94 -16.69 -2.47
N THR A 136 -8.94 -15.67 -3.34
CA THR A 136 -9.60 -15.75 -4.65
C THR A 136 -8.96 -16.80 -5.56
N LEU A 137 -7.63 -16.84 -5.63
CA LEU A 137 -6.91 -17.87 -6.40
C LEU A 137 -7.22 -19.27 -5.88
N ARG A 138 -7.23 -19.45 -4.55
CA ARG A 138 -7.58 -20.75 -3.96
C ARG A 138 -8.98 -21.20 -4.36
N ASN A 139 -9.95 -20.29 -4.34
CA ASN A 139 -11.32 -20.60 -4.73
C ASN A 139 -11.42 -20.94 -6.22
N ILE A 140 -10.84 -20.12 -7.10
CA ILE A 140 -10.88 -20.34 -8.54
C ILE A 140 -10.22 -21.68 -8.92
N ILE A 141 -9.04 -21.96 -8.37
CA ILE A 141 -8.31 -23.21 -8.65
C ILE A 141 -9.04 -24.42 -8.07
N GLY A 142 -9.68 -24.29 -6.89
CA GLY A 142 -10.48 -25.37 -6.28
C GLY A 142 -11.72 -25.75 -7.05
N GLU A 143 -12.16 -24.92 -8.00
CA GLU A 143 -13.27 -25.21 -8.92
C GLU A 143 -12.84 -25.93 -10.21
N LEU A 144 -11.52 -25.95 -10.52
CA LEU A 144 -10.95 -26.46 -11.76
C LEU A 144 -10.18 -27.77 -11.53
N ASP A 145 -10.22 -28.65 -12.49
CA ASP A 145 -9.33 -29.81 -12.56
C ASP A 145 -7.90 -29.36 -12.96
N LEU A 146 -6.90 -30.20 -12.72
CA LEU A 146 -5.50 -29.86 -13.01
C LEU A 146 -5.30 -29.43 -14.47
N ASP A 147 -5.82 -30.22 -15.42
CA ASP A 147 -5.70 -29.91 -16.85
C ASP A 147 -6.37 -28.58 -17.22
N GLU A 148 -7.56 -28.33 -16.66
CA GLU A 148 -8.27 -27.05 -16.84
C GLU A 148 -7.45 -25.88 -16.28
N THR A 149 -6.83 -26.04 -15.12
CA THR A 149 -5.99 -25.01 -14.50
C THR A 149 -4.81 -24.62 -15.38
N LEU A 150 -4.21 -25.58 -16.08
CA LEU A 150 -3.05 -25.35 -16.96
C LEU A 150 -3.41 -24.60 -18.24
N VAL A 151 -4.60 -24.85 -18.79
CA VAL A 151 -5.05 -24.26 -20.07
C VAL A 151 -5.89 -23.00 -19.89
N SER A 152 -6.48 -22.76 -18.72
CA SER A 152 -7.44 -21.68 -18.46
C SER A 152 -6.82 -20.43 -17.82
N ARG A 153 -5.54 -20.17 -18.02
CA ARG A 153 -4.84 -19.03 -17.40
C ARG A 153 -5.54 -17.70 -17.63
N ASP A 154 -6.00 -17.44 -18.86
CA ASP A 154 -6.67 -16.19 -19.21
C ASP A 154 -8.02 -16.05 -18.49
N THR A 155 -8.75 -17.13 -18.33
CA THR A 155 -10.01 -17.17 -17.60
C THR A 155 -9.78 -16.92 -16.10
N ILE A 156 -8.75 -17.55 -15.52
CA ILE A 156 -8.36 -17.36 -14.12
C ILE A 156 -7.98 -15.90 -13.88
N ASN A 157 -7.13 -15.31 -14.75
CA ASN A 157 -6.71 -13.92 -14.65
C ASN A 157 -7.89 -12.96 -14.78
N THR A 158 -8.82 -13.22 -15.70
CA THR A 158 -10.03 -12.37 -15.87
C THR A 158 -10.92 -12.43 -14.65
N LYS A 159 -11.21 -13.61 -14.10
CA LYS A 159 -12.00 -13.78 -12.88
C LYS A 159 -11.32 -13.09 -11.68
N LEU A 160 -10.01 -13.29 -11.52
CA LEU A 160 -9.24 -12.67 -10.46
C LEU A 160 -9.31 -11.15 -10.53
N ARG A 161 -9.07 -10.59 -11.72
CA ARG A 161 -9.14 -9.14 -11.96
C ARG A 161 -10.52 -8.58 -11.60
N THR A 162 -11.58 -9.20 -12.08
CA THR A 162 -12.96 -8.76 -11.79
C THR A 162 -13.23 -8.70 -10.28
N ILE A 163 -12.84 -9.72 -9.53
CA ILE A 163 -13.05 -9.77 -8.07
C ILE A 163 -12.21 -8.72 -7.34
N LEU A 164 -10.95 -8.51 -7.78
CA LEU A 164 -10.08 -7.48 -7.20
C LEU A 164 -10.61 -6.08 -7.50
N ASP A 165 -11.05 -5.82 -8.73
CA ASP A 165 -11.62 -4.53 -9.12
C ASP A 165 -12.92 -4.23 -8.35
N GLU A 166 -13.80 -5.22 -8.15
CA GLU A 166 -15.01 -5.06 -7.33
C GLU A 166 -14.70 -4.75 -5.86
N ALA A 167 -13.67 -5.37 -5.32
CA ALA A 167 -13.25 -5.13 -3.93
C ALA A 167 -12.56 -3.79 -3.73
N SER A 168 -11.86 -3.28 -4.75
CA SER A 168 -11.13 -2.00 -4.70
C SER A 168 -12.00 -0.79 -5.02
N ASN A 169 -13.18 -0.98 -5.63
CA ASN A 169 -14.13 0.10 -5.97
C ASN A 169 -15.16 0.39 -4.86
N LYS A 170 -15.02 -0.21 -3.70
CA LYS A 170 -15.85 0.08 -2.52
C LYS A 170 -15.22 1.10 -1.62
#